data_be69458a42c279a0fcfab938a8645a80
#
_entry.id   be69458a42c279a0fcfab938a8645a80
#
_cell.length_a   1.000
_cell.length_b   1.000
_cell.length_c   1.000
_cell.angle_alpha   90.00
_cell.angle_beta   90.00
_cell.angle_gamma   90.00
#
_symmetry.space_group_name_H-M   'P 1'
#
loop_
_entity.id
_entity.type
_entity.pdbx_description
1 polymer ?
#
loop_
_entity_poly.entity_id
_entity_poly.type
_entity_poly.pdbx_seq_one_letter_code
_entity_poly.pdbx_strand_id
1 'polypeptide(L)'
;LGHWTQRSTDSGATWEEPVRSVGSTPHGPIEVDDGRLLYLGSGTFDGTHGLTVEESTDQGRSWQIIGTVPQPEGIGLGEPYMVEARSGKLIGLFRYGTSKLEEKFMFQAESHDGGRTWTEPVKTSILGYPAHMIRLPDDRILLVYGVRVPPFGERARVSVDEGETWSDEIFLCTDTSPDLGYPASAQLEDGSILTIYYQIDEPGEPTCLMSTHWRLGDGD
;
A
#
# COMPACT_ATOMS: atom_id res chain seq x y z
N LEU A 1 17.60 7.09 15.79
CA LEU A 1 16.36 7.00 15.02
C LEU A 1 16.56 5.95 13.93
N GLY A 2 15.54 5.17 13.61
CA GLY A 2 15.58 4.10 12.60
C GLY A 2 14.18 3.55 12.34
N HIS A 3 14.09 2.68 11.35
CA HIS A 3 12.87 1.95 11.01
C HIS A 3 12.93 0.57 11.66
N TRP A 4 11.80 0.07 12.10
CA TRP A 4 11.71 -1.16 12.86
C TRP A 4 10.45 -1.91 12.49
N THR A 5 10.54 -3.22 12.43
CA THR A 5 9.41 -4.14 12.38
C THR A 5 9.28 -4.84 13.73
N GLN A 6 8.07 -5.16 14.12
CA GLN A 6 7.80 -5.89 15.36
C GLN A 6 6.74 -6.96 15.09
N ARG A 7 6.92 -8.13 15.69
CA ARG A 7 6.13 -9.31 15.42
C ARG A 7 5.38 -9.77 16.66
N SER A 8 4.14 -10.20 16.45
CA SER A 8 3.34 -10.96 17.42
C SER A 8 3.00 -12.34 16.82
N THR A 9 2.98 -13.36 17.64
CA THR A 9 2.56 -14.72 17.29
C THR A 9 1.31 -15.19 18.05
N ASP A 10 0.70 -14.28 18.78
CA ASP A 10 -0.46 -14.52 19.63
C ASP A 10 -1.58 -13.47 19.43
N SER A 11 -1.78 -13.06 18.17
CA SER A 11 -2.80 -12.10 17.74
C SER A 11 -2.71 -10.73 18.44
N GLY A 12 -1.47 -10.28 18.70
CA GLY A 12 -1.20 -8.97 19.25
C GLY A 12 -1.25 -8.90 20.79
N ALA A 13 -1.43 -10.04 21.48
CA ALA A 13 -1.43 -10.07 22.94
C ALA A 13 -0.04 -9.77 23.51
N THR A 14 1.01 -10.26 22.89
CA THR A 14 2.41 -9.94 23.20
C THR A 14 3.19 -9.65 21.90
N TRP A 15 4.30 -8.91 22.06
CA TRP A 15 5.15 -8.51 20.93
C TRP A 15 6.59 -8.86 21.21
N GLU A 16 7.27 -9.44 20.22
CA GLU A 16 8.69 -9.74 20.29
C GLU A 16 9.53 -8.45 20.25
N GLU A 17 10.83 -8.56 20.52
CA GLU A 17 11.75 -7.43 20.40
C GLU A 17 11.76 -6.87 18.96
N PRO A 18 11.76 -5.55 18.79
CA PRO A 18 11.79 -4.93 17.47
C PRO A 18 13.03 -5.30 16.68
N VAL A 19 12.86 -5.59 15.40
CA VAL A 19 13.94 -5.89 14.46
C VAL A 19 14.12 -4.71 13.51
N ARG A 20 15.36 -4.35 13.24
CA ARG A 20 15.69 -3.19 12.40
C ARG A 20 15.40 -3.50 10.92
N SER A 21 14.71 -2.58 10.25
CA SER A 21 14.54 -2.51 8.80
C SER A 21 15.26 -1.29 8.24
N VAL A 22 15.47 -1.24 6.93
CA VAL A 22 16.06 -0.09 6.24
C VAL A 22 14.98 0.86 5.78
N GLY A 23 13.92 0.33 5.17
CA GLY A 23 12.82 1.12 4.67
C GLY A 23 11.70 1.33 5.68
N SER A 24 10.85 2.29 5.38
CA SER A 24 9.55 2.49 6.05
C SER A 24 8.45 2.72 5.03
N THR A 25 7.25 2.30 5.38
CA THR A 25 6.03 2.51 4.61
C THR A 25 4.85 2.67 5.58
N PRO A 26 3.74 3.31 5.17
CA PRO A 26 2.55 3.42 6.00
C PRO A 26 1.94 2.07 6.41
N HIS A 27 2.14 1.05 5.59
CA HIS A 27 1.63 -0.29 5.79
C HIS A 27 2.78 -1.28 6.05
N GLY A 28 2.47 -2.44 6.59
CA GLY A 28 3.45 -3.46 6.92
C GLY A 28 3.96 -4.27 5.72
N PRO A 29 4.78 -5.28 5.98
CA PRO A 29 5.19 -6.24 4.98
C PRO A 29 4.00 -7.08 4.48
N ILE A 30 4.15 -7.66 3.30
CA ILE A 30 3.24 -8.68 2.77
C ILE A 30 3.85 -10.07 2.91
N GLU A 31 3.00 -11.09 3.03
CA GLU A 31 3.40 -12.48 2.83
C GLU A 31 3.13 -12.85 1.38
N VAL A 32 4.11 -13.45 0.71
CA VAL A 32 3.99 -13.95 -0.66
C VAL A 32 3.74 -15.45 -0.68
N ASP A 33 3.25 -15.99 -1.79
CA ASP A 33 2.76 -17.38 -1.91
C ASP A 33 3.81 -18.44 -1.53
N ASP A 34 5.11 -18.14 -1.59
CA ASP A 34 6.19 -19.05 -1.15
C ASP A 34 6.52 -18.95 0.35
N GLY A 35 5.77 -18.15 1.12
CA GLY A 35 5.89 -18.00 2.57
C GLY A 35 6.94 -16.99 3.03
N ARG A 36 7.63 -16.29 2.12
CA ARG A 36 8.51 -15.19 2.47
C ARG A 36 7.68 -13.96 2.85
N LEU A 37 8.24 -13.12 3.70
CA LEU A 37 7.74 -11.76 3.90
C LEU A 37 8.57 -10.80 3.05
N LEU A 38 7.89 -9.93 2.31
CA LEU A 38 8.53 -8.86 1.56
C LEU A 38 8.09 -7.50 2.11
N TYR A 39 9.02 -6.58 2.23
CA TYR A 39 8.79 -5.23 2.75
C TYR A 39 9.33 -4.18 1.78
N LEU A 40 8.42 -3.51 1.08
CA LEU A 40 8.75 -2.40 0.19
C LEU A 40 8.67 -1.10 0.99
N GLY A 41 9.79 -0.41 1.14
CA GLY A 41 9.88 0.78 1.98
C GLY A 41 10.74 1.88 1.36
N SER A 42 10.61 3.08 1.91
CA SER A 42 11.45 4.23 1.60
C SER A 42 12.53 4.37 2.68
N GLY A 43 13.79 4.37 2.29
CA GLY A 43 14.90 4.39 3.25
C GLY A 43 16.23 4.84 2.65
N THR A 44 17.28 4.77 3.45
CA THR A 44 18.64 5.09 3.01
C THR A 44 19.49 3.82 3.01
N PHE A 45 19.99 3.46 1.85
CA PHE A 45 20.86 2.33 1.62
C PHE A 45 22.13 2.78 0.88
N ASP A 46 23.30 2.39 1.37
CA ASP A 46 24.62 2.81 0.86
C ASP A 46 24.75 4.32 0.68
N GLY A 47 24.19 5.09 1.62
CA GLY A 47 24.22 6.56 1.60
C GLY A 47 23.25 7.21 0.61
N THR A 48 22.49 6.43 -0.14
CA THR A 48 21.47 6.91 -1.10
C THR A 48 20.07 6.68 -0.54
N HIS A 49 19.26 7.72 -0.52
CA HIS A 49 17.84 7.59 -0.17
C HIS A 49 17.05 7.08 -1.39
N GLY A 50 16.18 6.08 -1.18
CA GLY A 50 15.44 5.47 -2.27
C GLY A 50 14.39 4.47 -1.77
N LEU A 51 13.86 3.70 -2.70
CA LEU A 51 12.89 2.65 -2.45
C LEU A 51 13.62 1.31 -2.40
N THR A 52 13.54 0.63 -1.26
CA THR A 52 14.18 -0.67 -1.02
C THR A 52 13.16 -1.77 -0.88
N VAL A 53 13.52 -2.97 -1.30
CA VAL A 53 12.76 -4.19 -1.05
C VAL A 53 13.58 -5.07 -0.12
N GLU A 54 13.02 -5.34 1.04
CA GLU A 54 13.59 -6.22 2.05
C GLU A 54 12.83 -7.54 2.08
N GLU A 55 13.54 -8.62 2.33
CA GLU A 55 13.01 -9.97 2.43
C GLU A 55 13.28 -10.53 3.83
N SER A 56 12.31 -11.26 4.37
CA SER A 56 12.49 -12.14 5.51
C SER A 56 12.07 -13.56 5.14
N THR A 57 12.95 -14.52 5.38
CA THR A 57 12.70 -15.98 5.22
C THR A 57 12.52 -16.69 6.56
N ASP A 58 12.50 -15.94 7.65
CA ASP A 58 12.40 -16.42 9.02
C ASP A 58 11.23 -15.83 9.81
N GLN A 59 10.17 -15.49 9.07
CA GLN A 59 8.92 -14.93 9.62
C GLN A 59 9.12 -13.57 10.33
N GLY A 60 9.94 -12.69 9.76
CA GLY A 60 10.15 -11.33 10.25
C GLY A 60 11.17 -11.21 11.40
N ARG A 61 11.96 -12.27 11.69
CA ARG A 61 13.02 -12.21 12.71
C ARG A 61 14.27 -11.51 12.21
N SER A 62 14.50 -11.53 10.91
CA SER A 62 15.57 -10.78 10.26
C SER A 62 15.14 -10.31 8.87
N TRP A 63 15.78 -9.26 8.39
CA TRP A 63 15.48 -8.64 7.11
C TRP A 63 16.78 -8.42 6.33
N GLN A 64 16.73 -8.68 5.02
CA GLN A 64 17.82 -8.38 4.11
C GLN A 64 17.30 -7.66 2.87
N ILE A 65 18.05 -6.67 2.39
CA ILE A 65 17.71 -6.00 1.13
C ILE A 65 18.00 -6.97 -0.01
N ILE A 66 17.00 -7.17 -0.88
CA ILE A 66 17.08 -8.02 -2.07
C ILE A 66 17.00 -7.22 -3.37
N GLY A 67 16.51 -5.98 -3.31
CA GLY A 67 16.34 -5.14 -4.49
C GLY A 67 16.06 -3.69 -4.15
N THR A 68 16.05 -2.87 -5.20
CA THR A 68 15.64 -1.47 -5.16
C THR A 68 14.73 -1.16 -6.34
N VAL A 69 13.80 -0.22 -6.15
CA VAL A 69 12.95 0.26 -7.25
C VAL A 69 13.61 1.47 -7.89
N PRO A 70 13.77 1.52 -9.23
CA PRO A 70 14.26 2.71 -9.91
C PRO A 70 13.44 3.94 -9.57
N GLN A 71 14.08 5.10 -9.51
CA GLN A 71 13.37 6.38 -9.38
C GLN A 71 13.57 7.21 -10.62
N PRO A 72 12.49 7.60 -11.33
CA PRO A 72 12.60 8.47 -12.50
C PRO A 72 13.23 9.81 -12.12
N GLU A 73 14.03 10.39 -13.01
CA GLU A 73 14.73 11.64 -12.75
C GLU A 73 13.74 12.77 -12.40
N GLY A 74 14.02 13.48 -11.32
CA GLY A 74 13.18 14.57 -10.84
C GLY A 74 11.85 14.17 -10.22
N ILE A 75 11.57 12.88 -10.08
CA ILE A 75 10.34 12.34 -9.48
C ILE A 75 10.66 11.77 -8.10
N GLY A 76 10.18 12.41 -7.05
CA GLY A 76 10.24 11.87 -5.70
C GLY A 76 9.09 10.89 -5.46
N LEU A 77 9.39 9.61 -5.26
CA LEU A 77 8.42 8.59 -4.89
C LEU A 77 8.61 8.19 -3.43
N GLY A 78 7.51 7.92 -2.74
CA GLY A 78 7.51 7.51 -1.34
C GLY A 78 6.23 6.77 -0.98
N GLU A 79 6.07 6.47 0.32
CA GLU A 79 4.91 5.75 0.86
C GLU A 79 4.46 4.58 -0.04
N PRO A 80 5.40 3.68 -0.37
CA PRO A 80 5.11 2.57 -1.27
C PRO A 80 4.24 1.52 -0.60
N TYR A 81 3.48 0.79 -1.42
CA TYR A 81 2.90 -0.49 -1.02
C TYR A 81 2.94 -1.45 -2.20
N MET A 82 2.90 -2.76 -1.92
CA MET A 82 2.90 -3.79 -2.96
C MET A 82 1.93 -4.91 -2.65
N VAL A 83 1.58 -5.67 -3.68
CA VAL A 83 0.80 -6.89 -3.60
C VAL A 83 1.37 -7.92 -4.56
N GLU A 84 1.26 -9.21 -4.23
CA GLU A 84 1.55 -10.30 -5.14
C GLU A 84 0.28 -10.72 -5.90
N ALA A 85 0.34 -10.68 -7.23
CA ALA A 85 -0.69 -11.22 -8.10
C ALA A 85 -0.60 -12.74 -8.18
N ARG A 86 -1.63 -13.40 -8.71
CA ARG A 86 -1.67 -14.87 -8.84
C ARG A 86 -0.50 -15.45 -9.65
N SER A 87 -0.03 -14.75 -10.66
CA SER A 87 1.13 -15.18 -11.47
C SER A 87 2.46 -15.15 -10.72
N GLY A 88 2.50 -14.59 -9.49
CA GLY A 88 3.72 -14.28 -8.76
C GLY A 88 4.32 -12.91 -9.12
N LYS A 89 3.68 -12.15 -10.03
CA LYS A 89 4.05 -10.77 -10.32
C LYS A 89 3.81 -9.91 -9.08
N LEU A 90 4.81 -9.12 -8.68
CA LEU A 90 4.64 -8.09 -7.66
C LEU A 90 4.27 -6.78 -8.34
N ILE A 91 3.25 -6.11 -7.79
CA ILE A 91 2.78 -4.80 -8.24
C ILE A 91 3.02 -3.81 -7.13
N GLY A 92 3.83 -2.79 -7.39
CA GLY A 92 4.11 -1.70 -6.46
C GLY A 92 3.40 -0.42 -6.86
N LEU A 93 2.71 0.23 -5.92
CA LEU A 93 2.16 1.57 -6.07
C LEU A 93 2.88 2.56 -5.16
N PHE A 94 3.15 3.75 -5.68
CA PHE A 94 3.97 4.76 -5.04
C PHE A 94 3.28 6.11 -5.03
N ARG A 95 3.30 6.77 -3.88
CA ARG A 95 2.87 8.17 -3.77
C ARG A 95 3.86 9.09 -4.47
N TYR A 96 3.37 10.00 -5.29
CA TYR A 96 4.17 11.08 -5.86
C TYR A 96 4.34 12.25 -4.88
N GLY A 97 5.58 12.63 -4.63
CA GLY A 97 6.00 13.64 -3.67
C GLY A 97 5.86 15.10 -4.14
N THR A 98 4.89 15.40 -4.99
CA THR A 98 4.60 16.79 -5.39
C THR A 98 3.83 17.55 -4.31
N SER A 99 3.98 18.87 -4.24
CA SER A 99 3.18 19.74 -3.37
C SER A 99 1.79 20.05 -3.94
N LYS A 100 1.59 19.82 -5.23
CA LYS A 100 0.32 20.09 -5.92
C LYS A 100 -0.60 18.87 -5.79
N LEU A 101 -1.68 19.02 -5.04
CA LEU A 101 -2.60 17.92 -4.75
C LEU A 101 -3.23 17.32 -6.00
N GLU A 102 -3.56 18.16 -6.99
CA GLU A 102 -4.15 17.79 -8.27
C GLU A 102 -3.20 17.03 -9.21
N GLU A 103 -1.91 16.97 -8.87
CA GLU A 103 -0.89 16.24 -9.62
C GLU A 103 -0.45 14.93 -8.92
N LYS A 104 -1.00 14.62 -7.75
CA LYS A 104 -0.63 13.45 -6.95
C LYS A 104 -1.22 12.15 -7.49
N PHE A 105 -0.96 11.89 -8.75
CA PHE A 105 -1.23 10.57 -9.34
C PHE A 105 -0.20 9.56 -8.83
N MET A 106 -0.66 8.35 -8.52
CA MET A 106 0.24 7.28 -8.16
C MET A 106 1.13 6.87 -9.32
N PHE A 107 2.29 6.34 -9.02
CA PHE A 107 3.16 5.63 -9.95
C PHE A 107 3.06 4.13 -9.67
N GLN A 108 3.22 3.32 -10.71
CA GLN A 108 3.21 1.87 -10.63
C GLN A 108 4.49 1.29 -11.22
N ALA A 109 5.04 0.27 -10.56
CA ALA A 109 6.11 -0.56 -11.11
C ALA A 109 5.83 -2.03 -10.78
N GLU A 110 6.51 -2.92 -11.49
CA GLU A 110 6.31 -4.35 -11.40
C GLU A 110 7.63 -5.09 -11.22
N SER A 111 7.58 -6.22 -10.52
CA SER A 111 8.68 -7.18 -10.44
C SER A 111 8.19 -8.57 -10.84
N HIS A 112 8.99 -9.27 -11.66
CA HIS A 112 8.72 -10.62 -12.15
C HIS A 112 9.71 -11.66 -11.60
N ASP A 113 10.54 -11.26 -10.63
CA ASP A 113 11.61 -12.09 -10.06
C ASP A 113 11.61 -12.11 -8.52
N GLY A 114 10.42 -11.90 -7.94
CA GLY A 114 10.22 -11.93 -6.49
C GLY A 114 10.81 -10.74 -5.76
N GLY A 115 10.79 -9.56 -6.39
CA GLY A 115 11.19 -8.29 -5.76
C GLY A 115 12.65 -7.88 -5.96
N ARG A 116 13.44 -8.66 -6.73
CA ARG A 116 14.88 -8.39 -6.95
C ARG A 116 15.11 -7.27 -7.95
N THR A 117 14.37 -7.28 -9.05
CA THR A 117 14.40 -6.21 -10.04
C THR A 117 12.99 -5.67 -10.30
N TRP A 118 12.91 -4.39 -10.63
CA TRP A 118 11.66 -3.69 -10.85
C TRP A 118 11.71 -2.91 -12.15
N THR A 119 10.57 -2.82 -12.82
CA THR A 119 10.42 -1.90 -13.96
C THR A 119 10.58 -0.45 -13.49
N GLU A 120 10.87 0.45 -14.41
CA GLU A 120 10.81 1.88 -14.10
C GLU A 120 9.36 2.28 -13.75
N PRO A 121 9.11 3.00 -12.64
CA PRO A 121 7.78 3.41 -12.25
C PRO A 121 7.12 4.32 -13.30
N VAL A 122 5.91 3.97 -13.71
CA VAL A 122 5.11 4.70 -14.68
C VAL A 122 3.95 5.41 -13.99
N LYS A 123 3.69 6.65 -14.37
CA LYS A 123 2.55 7.42 -13.84
C LYS A 123 1.23 6.76 -14.24
N THR A 124 0.37 6.50 -13.28
CA THR A 124 -0.99 5.99 -13.49
C THR A 124 -2.00 7.12 -13.70
N SER A 125 -3.24 6.77 -13.99
CA SER A 125 -4.39 7.69 -13.97
C SER A 125 -5.04 7.82 -12.59
N ILE A 126 -4.52 7.16 -11.55
CA ILE A 126 -5.12 7.11 -10.21
C ILE A 126 -4.64 8.29 -9.38
N LEU A 127 -5.53 9.24 -9.15
CA LEU A 127 -5.27 10.41 -8.31
C LEU A 127 -5.62 10.11 -6.85
N GLY A 128 -4.62 10.02 -5.98
CA GLY A 128 -4.80 9.74 -4.55
C GLY A 128 -3.60 9.04 -3.95
N TYR A 129 -3.60 8.82 -2.62
CA TYR A 129 -2.51 8.23 -1.86
C TYR A 129 -2.84 8.10 -0.37
N PRO A 130 -2.06 7.32 0.42
CA PRO A 130 -1.25 6.21 -0.08
C PRO A 130 -2.12 5.04 -0.52
N ALA A 131 -1.53 4.11 -1.25
CA ALA A 131 -2.18 2.87 -1.67
C ALA A 131 -2.12 1.82 -0.58
N HIS A 132 -3.20 1.04 -0.44
CA HIS A 132 -3.18 -0.28 0.17
C HIS A 132 -3.85 -1.26 -0.78
N MET A 133 -3.25 -2.43 -0.98
CA MET A 133 -3.76 -3.44 -1.92
C MET A 133 -3.87 -4.79 -1.22
N ILE A 134 -4.89 -5.55 -1.60
CA ILE A 134 -5.01 -6.97 -1.23
C ILE A 134 -5.39 -7.78 -2.46
N ARG A 135 -4.85 -9.01 -2.57
CA ARG A 135 -5.37 -10.01 -3.50
C ARG A 135 -6.55 -10.70 -2.85
N LEU A 136 -7.69 -10.68 -3.53
CA LEU A 136 -8.90 -11.35 -3.10
C LEU A 136 -8.82 -12.87 -3.42
N PRO A 137 -9.65 -13.72 -2.78
CA PRO A 137 -9.65 -15.15 -3.04
C PRO A 137 -10.01 -15.57 -4.47
N ASP A 138 -10.60 -14.68 -5.24
CA ASP A 138 -10.91 -14.86 -6.68
C ASP A 138 -9.85 -14.27 -7.61
N ASP A 139 -8.66 -13.94 -7.05
CA ASP A 139 -7.48 -13.39 -7.71
C ASP A 139 -7.60 -11.93 -8.18
N ARG A 140 -8.75 -11.28 -8.00
CA ARG A 140 -8.85 -9.83 -8.21
C ARG A 140 -7.96 -9.09 -7.21
N ILE A 141 -7.43 -7.96 -7.64
CA ILE A 141 -6.66 -7.06 -6.76
C ILE A 141 -7.56 -5.88 -6.40
N LEU A 142 -7.81 -5.73 -5.12
CA LEU A 142 -8.47 -4.57 -4.56
C LEU A 142 -7.42 -3.53 -4.17
N LEU A 143 -7.57 -2.31 -4.68
CA LEU A 143 -6.81 -1.12 -4.28
C LEU A 143 -7.74 -0.18 -3.50
N VAL A 144 -7.28 0.31 -2.35
CA VAL A 144 -7.93 1.40 -1.59
C VAL A 144 -6.97 2.54 -1.37
N TYR A 145 -7.47 3.78 -1.38
CA TYR A 145 -6.65 4.98 -1.28
C TYR A 145 -7.46 6.22 -0.89
N GLY A 146 -6.80 7.22 -0.29
CA GLY A 146 -7.40 8.49 0.04
C GLY A 146 -7.31 9.51 -1.10
N VAL A 147 -8.38 10.27 -1.35
CA VAL A 147 -8.45 11.38 -2.31
C VAL A 147 -8.53 12.70 -1.57
N ARG A 148 -7.48 13.51 -1.68
CA ARG A 148 -7.32 14.79 -0.96
C ARG A 148 -7.56 16.03 -1.83
N VAL A 149 -8.31 15.84 -2.92
CA VAL A 149 -8.91 16.91 -3.73
C VAL A 149 -10.43 16.70 -3.78
N PRO A 150 -11.25 17.76 -3.90
CA PRO A 150 -12.69 17.58 -3.98
C PRO A 150 -13.14 16.73 -5.17
N PRO A 151 -14.09 15.79 -4.98
CA PRO A 151 -14.72 15.42 -3.72
C PRO A 151 -13.78 14.53 -2.87
N PHE A 152 -13.49 14.99 -1.64
CA PHE A 152 -12.62 14.28 -0.71
C PHE A 152 -13.21 12.94 -0.28
N GLY A 153 -12.37 12.03 0.22
CA GLY A 153 -12.80 10.78 0.84
C GLY A 153 -11.97 9.58 0.41
N GLU A 154 -12.38 8.41 0.88
CA GLU A 154 -11.73 7.14 0.52
C GLU A 154 -12.36 6.53 -0.73
N ARG A 155 -11.52 5.94 -1.56
CA ARG A 155 -11.90 5.27 -2.81
C ARG A 155 -11.32 3.89 -2.88
N ALA A 156 -11.99 3.06 -3.68
CA ALA A 156 -11.46 1.77 -4.09
C ALA A 156 -11.49 1.62 -5.61
N ARG A 157 -10.65 0.73 -6.11
CA ARG A 157 -10.65 0.22 -7.50
C ARG A 157 -10.33 -1.26 -7.48
N VAL A 158 -10.72 -1.96 -8.52
CA VAL A 158 -10.44 -3.38 -8.70
C VAL A 158 -9.67 -3.58 -9.99
N SER A 159 -8.70 -4.48 -9.98
CA SER A 159 -8.06 -5.00 -11.18
C SER A 159 -8.37 -6.49 -11.32
N VAL A 160 -8.75 -6.91 -12.53
CA VAL A 160 -9.00 -8.31 -12.91
C VAL A 160 -7.88 -8.88 -13.78
N ASP A 161 -6.89 -8.08 -14.09
CA ASP A 161 -5.79 -8.35 -15.03
C ASP A 161 -4.42 -8.09 -14.40
N GLU A 162 -4.32 -8.34 -13.08
CA GLU A 162 -3.07 -8.22 -12.34
C GLU A 162 -2.43 -6.82 -12.44
N GLY A 163 -3.25 -5.77 -12.33
CA GLY A 163 -2.79 -4.39 -12.28
C GLY A 163 -2.52 -3.72 -13.62
N GLU A 164 -2.79 -4.39 -14.76
CA GLU A 164 -2.67 -3.78 -16.09
C GLU A 164 -3.71 -2.67 -16.27
N THR A 165 -4.94 -2.93 -15.80
CA THR A 165 -6.01 -1.93 -15.78
C THR A 165 -6.72 -1.92 -14.43
N TRP A 166 -7.36 -0.79 -14.14
CA TRP A 166 -8.11 -0.57 -12.92
C TRP A 166 -9.54 -0.12 -13.24
N SER A 167 -10.52 -0.64 -12.52
CA SER A 167 -11.93 -0.27 -12.66
C SER A 167 -12.17 1.22 -12.45
N ASP A 168 -13.39 1.68 -12.68
CA ASP A 168 -13.85 2.98 -12.19
C ASP A 168 -13.78 3.07 -10.67
N GLU A 169 -13.87 4.28 -10.14
CA GLU A 169 -13.81 4.53 -8.69
C GLU A 169 -15.05 4.02 -7.97
N ILE A 170 -14.83 3.25 -6.92
CA ILE A 170 -15.85 2.88 -5.93
C ILE A 170 -15.70 3.85 -4.76
N PHE A 171 -16.78 4.58 -4.44
CA PHE A 171 -16.79 5.54 -3.35
C PHE A 171 -17.07 4.84 -2.03
N LEU A 172 -16.10 4.81 -1.12
CA LEU A 172 -16.25 4.21 0.21
C LEU A 172 -16.82 5.21 1.21
N CYS A 173 -16.32 6.44 1.17
CA CYS A 173 -16.85 7.56 1.95
C CYS A 173 -16.56 8.89 1.25
N THR A 174 -17.20 9.93 1.72
CA THR A 174 -16.91 11.32 1.36
C THR A 174 -16.57 12.10 2.62
N ASP A 175 -15.69 13.11 2.49
CA ASP A 175 -15.31 14.00 3.58
C ASP A 175 -15.40 15.46 3.15
N THR A 176 -15.33 16.35 4.10
CA THR A 176 -15.29 17.80 3.94
C THR A 176 -13.87 18.37 4.05
N SER A 177 -12.90 17.55 4.43
CA SER A 177 -11.52 17.93 4.69
C SER A 177 -10.53 17.10 3.85
N PRO A 178 -9.39 17.68 3.44
CA PRO A 178 -8.30 16.92 2.82
C PRO A 178 -7.44 16.12 3.82
N ASP A 179 -7.69 16.25 5.12
CA ASP A 179 -6.93 15.53 6.16
C ASP A 179 -7.57 14.18 6.45
N LEU A 180 -7.35 13.26 5.54
CA LEU A 180 -7.89 11.90 5.53
C LEU A 180 -6.89 10.93 4.88
N GLY A 181 -7.14 9.63 5.01
CA GLY A 181 -6.42 8.62 4.22
C GLY A 181 -5.83 7.48 5.04
N TYR A 182 -4.77 6.93 4.50
CA TYR A 182 -4.06 5.76 5.01
C TYR A 182 -4.97 4.55 5.22
N PRO A 183 -5.82 4.23 4.22
CA PRO A 183 -6.74 3.11 4.35
C PRO A 183 -5.99 1.79 4.42
N ALA A 184 -6.54 0.84 5.18
CA ALA A 184 -6.14 -0.55 5.17
C ALA A 184 -7.40 -1.42 5.10
N SER A 185 -7.40 -2.45 4.25
CA SER A 185 -8.54 -3.31 4.03
C SER A 185 -8.23 -4.77 4.31
N ALA A 186 -9.22 -5.49 4.77
CA ALA A 186 -9.22 -6.93 4.86
C ALA A 186 -10.56 -7.48 4.38
N GLN A 187 -10.54 -8.60 3.64
CA GLN A 187 -11.75 -9.34 3.35
C GLN A 187 -12.08 -10.25 4.53
N LEU A 188 -13.33 -10.23 4.95
CA LEU A 188 -13.86 -11.06 6.04
C LEU A 188 -14.34 -12.42 5.51
N GLU A 189 -14.54 -13.37 6.43
CA GLU A 189 -14.99 -14.73 6.09
C GLU A 189 -16.34 -14.78 5.33
N ASP A 190 -17.20 -13.80 5.55
CA ASP A 190 -18.49 -13.68 4.87
C ASP A 190 -18.39 -13.04 3.48
N GLY A 191 -17.17 -12.76 3.00
CA GLY A 191 -16.87 -12.13 1.72
C GLY A 191 -17.03 -10.60 1.71
N SER A 192 -17.47 -9.98 2.83
CA SER A 192 -17.46 -8.52 2.95
C SER A 192 -16.04 -7.99 3.16
N ILE A 193 -15.87 -6.69 2.97
CA ILE A 193 -14.59 -6.00 3.13
C ILE A 193 -14.73 -4.99 4.27
N LEU A 194 -13.79 -5.02 5.20
CA LEU A 194 -13.63 -3.99 6.21
C LEU A 194 -12.45 -3.10 5.79
N THR A 195 -12.71 -1.81 5.61
CA THR A 195 -11.68 -0.79 5.36
C THR A 195 -11.61 0.15 6.55
N ILE A 196 -10.42 0.31 7.13
CA ILE A 196 -10.14 1.25 8.24
C ILE A 196 -9.28 2.38 7.68
N TYR A 197 -9.55 3.62 8.08
CA TYR A 197 -8.84 4.82 7.63
C TYR A 197 -8.97 5.92 8.69
N TYR A 198 -8.29 7.05 8.50
CA TYR A 198 -8.54 8.21 9.34
C TYR A 198 -9.19 9.33 8.53
N GLN A 199 -10.07 10.09 9.18
CA GLN A 199 -10.65 11.34 8.66
C GLN A 199 -11.20 12.21 9.79
N ILE A 200 -11.71 13.38 9.45
CA ILE A 200 -12.50 14.21 10.35
C ILE A 200 -13.97 13.77 10.23
N ASP A 201 -14.60 13.38 11.35
CA ASP A 201 -16.01 12.97 11.35
C ASP A 201 -16.94 14.17 11.14
N GLU A 202 -16.70 15.25 11.92
CA GLU A 202 -17.45 16.51 11.76
C GLU A 202 -16.51 17.73 11.62
N PRO A 203 -16.89 18.76 10.85
CA PRO A 203 -16.06 19.93 10.66
C PRO A 203 -15.66 20.61 11.98
N GLY A 204 -14.34 20.73 12.19
CA GLY A 204 -13.76 21.34 13.38
C GLY A 204 -13.39 20.35 14.50
N GLU A 205 -13.72 19.09 14.34
CA GLU A 205 -13.29 17.99 15.22
C GLU A 205 -11.86 17.52 14.88
N PRO A 206 -11.14 16.90 15.81
CA PRO A 206 -9.88 16.23 15.51
C PRO A 206 -10.12 15.01 14.62
N THR A 207 -9.09 14.62 13.86
CA THR A 207 -9.10 13.37 13.10
C THR A 207 -9.30 12.16 14.01
N CYS A 208 -10.08 11.19 13.55
CA CYS A 208 -10.36 9.95 14.25
C CYS A 208 -10.22 8.75 13.30
N LEU A 209 -10.17 7.55 13.88
CA LEU A 209 -10.23 6.31 13.11
C LEU A 209 -11.68 6.01 12.74
N MET A 210 -11.91 5.79 11.46
CA MET A 210 -13.18 5.42 10.87
C MET A 210 -13.07 4.05 10.22
N SER A 211 -14.22 3.45 9.91
CA SER A 211 -14.28 2.23 9.13
C SER A 211 -15.50 2.19 8.24
N THR A 212 -15.34 1.59 7.07
CA THR A 212 -16.44 1.24 6.16
C THR A 212 -16.49 -0.28 6.02
N HIS A 213 -17.67 -0.84 6.28
CA HIS A 213 -17.98 -2.25 6.05
C HIS A 213 -18.83 -2.35 4.79
N TRP A 214 -18.35 -3.03 3.76
CA TRP A 214 -18.93 -2.99 2.42
C TRP A 214 -18.69 -4.29 1.64
N ARG A 215 -19.31 -4.40 0.46
CA ARG A 215 -19.15 -5.53 -0.46
C ARG A 215 -18.87 -5.01 -1.86
N LEU A 216 -18.03 -5.73 -2.60
CA LEU A 216 -17.94 -5.52 -4.05
C LEU A 216 -19.28 -5.93 -4.68
N GLY A 217 -19.75 -5.14 -5.64
CA GLY A 217 -20.89 -5.47 -6.46
C GLY A 217 -20.56 -6.58 -7.48
N ASP A 218 -21.59 -7.21 -8.04
CA ASP A 218 -21.43 -8.28 -9.03
C ASP A 218 -20.80 -7.81 -10.36
N GLY A 219 -20.56 -6.53 -10.53
CA GLY A 219 -20.00 -5.90 -11.73
C GLY A 219 -18.72 -5.08 -11.49
N ASP A 220 -18.18 -5.11 -10.27
CA ASP A 220 -16.97 -4.36 -9.88
C ASP A 220 -15.70 -5.15 -10.14
#